data_77871a50ab344d504c569eb576589fc8
#
_entry.id   77871a50ab344d504c569eb576589fc8
#
_cell.length_a   1.000
_cell.length_b   1.000
_cell.length_c   1.000
_cell.angle_alpha   90.00
_cell.angle_beta   90.00
_cell.angle_gamma   90.00
#
_symmetry.space_group_name_H-M   'P 1'
#
loop_
_entity.id
_entity.type
_entity.pdbx_description
1 polymer ?
#
loop_
_entity_poly.entity_id
_entity_poly.type
_entity_poly.pdbx_seq_one_letter_code
_entity_poly.pdbx_strand_id
1 'polypeptide(L)'
;MTQLKKPTTYQEQLDILKSRGIIIDDPNQCIAVLETVNYYRFTAYFLPFKRSDGQYCENTQFSRVYRIYEFDRKLRSVLFAALEEVEIYLRAKLSYFYAHKYGAEGYMNDANFSSKHQAEKFKENLEREISSNKRSAFVAHHNEKYDGHFPLWVAVELFSFGMLSRFYSDMKTEDKKQLARRLYGTVPKNVSSWLRCCTDLRNICAHYGRLYYRIFPAIPAGIEMKMPQLSQLWGAVLALKQL
;
A
#
# COMPACT_ATOMS: atom_id res chain seq x y z
N MET A 1 -18.97 -29.72 9.61
CA MET A 1 -18.80 -28.34 9.10
C MET A 1 -19.24 -27.37 10.18
N THR A 2 -18.42 -26.38 10.51
CA THR A 2 -18.79 -25.38 11.51
C THR A 2 -19.88 -24.47 10.90
N GLN A 3 -21.03 -24.38 11.54
CA GLN A 3 -22.14 -23.55 11.06
C GLN A 3 -21.74 -22.06 11.09
N LEU A 4 -22.04 -21.31 10.02
CA LEU A 4 -21.81 -19.87 9.96
C LEU A 4 -22.65 -19.17 11.05
N LYS A 5 -22.10 -18.10 11.61
CA LYS A 5 -22.82 -17.27 12.58
C LYS A 5 -24.00 -16.57 11.91
N LYS A 6 -25.10 -16.44 12.64
CA LYS A 6 -26.26 -15.65 12.20
C LYS A 6 -25.91 -14.14 12.20
N PRO A 7 -26.58 -13.36 11.34
CA PRO A 7 -26.48 -11.89 11.41
C PRO A 7 -27.00 -11.40 12.78
N THR A 8 -26.43 -10.30 13.25
CA THR A 8 -26.78 -9.67 14.53
C THR A 8 -27.20 -8.22 14.31
N THR A 9 -28.17 -7.76 15.08
CA THR A 9 -28.55 -6.35 15.15
C THR A 9 -27.47 -5.51 15.81
N TYR A 10 -27.51 -4.20 15.67
CA TYR A 10 -26.56 -3.31 16.34
C TYR A 10 -26.63 -3.40 17.86
N GLN A 11 -27.83 -3.59 18.41
CA GLN A 11 -28.02 -3.82 19.84
C GLN A 11 -27.35 -5.12 20.30
N GLU A 12 -27.54 -6.23 19.57
CA GLU A 12 -26.88 -7.50 19.88
C GLU A 12 -25.35 -7.40 19.74
N GLN A 13 -24.83 -6.62 18.78
CA GLN A 13 -23.39 -6.37 18.65
C GLN A 13 -22.83 -5.61 19.86
N LEU A 14 -23.56 -4.59 20.33
CA LEU A 14 -23.23 -3.86 21.55
C LEU A 14 -23.22 -4.80 22.76
N ASP A 15 -24.23 -5.65 22.91
CA ASP A 15 -24.34 -6.61 24.03
C ASP A 15 -23.21 -7.66 23.97
N ILE A 16 -22.82 -8.10 22.78
CA ILE A 16 -21.64 -8.96 22.59
C ILE A 16 -20.37 -8.26 23.04
N LEU A 17 -20.18 -6.97 22.78
CA LEU A 17 -19.01 -6.23 23.26
C LEU A 17 -19.02 -6.16 24.80
N LYS A 18 -20.15 -5.84 25.41
CA LYS A 18 -20.32 -5.83 26.88
C LYS A 18 -20.02 -7.19 27.52
N SER A 19 -20.59 -8.26 26.96
CA SER A 19 -20.39 -9.63 27.47
C SER A 19 -18.91 -10.09 27.42
N ARG A 20 -18.09 -9.46 26.56
CA ARG A 20 -16.66 -9.70 26.46
C ARG A 20 -15.80 -8.76 27.33
N GLY A 21 -16.41 -7.95 28.18
CA GLY A 21 -15.70 -7.07 29.11
C GLY A 21 -15.38 -5.67 28.57
N ILE A 22 -15.96 -5.25 27.44
CA ILE A 22 -15.80 -3.87 26.97
C ILE A 22 -16.73 -2.95 27.78
N ILE A 23 -16.14 -1.88 28.31
CA ILE A 23 -16.87 -0.80 28.96
C ILE A 23 -17.48 0.08 27.86
N ILE A 24 -18.82 0.14 27.80
CA ILE A 24 -19.54 1.02 26.86
C ILE A 24 -19.89 2.31 27.61
N ASP A 25 -19.08 3.34 27.41
CA ASP A 25 -19.22 4.64 28.07
C ASP A 25 -20.50 5.36 27.61
N ASP A 26 -20.81 5.24 26.31
CA ASP A 26 -21.97 5.84 25.67
C ASP A 26 -22.59 4.81 24.71
N PRO A 27 -23.71 4.19 25.06
CA PRO A 27 -24.40 3.24 24.20
C PRO A 27 -24.91 3.83 22.89
N ASN A 28 -25.34 5.09 22.89
CA ASN A 28 -25.83 5.75 21.68
C ASN A 28 -24.68 6.00 20.68
N GLN A 29 -23.53 6.46 21.18
CA GLN A 29 -22.33 6.58 20.35
C GLN A 29 -21.88 5.22 19.82
N CYS A 30 -21.92 4.18 20.65
CA CYS A 30 -21.54 2.82 20.22
C CYS A 30 -22.42 2.35 19.06
N ILE A 31 -23.74 2.49 19.16
CA ILE A 31 -24.68 2.12 18.10
C ILE A 31 -24.42 2.95 16.83
N ALA A 32 -24.30 4.27 16.95
CA ALA A 32 -24.02 5.15 15.81
C ALA A 32 -22.71 4.77 15.07
N VAL A 33 -21.69 4.35 15.80
CA VAL A 33 -20.45 3.85 15.19
C VAL A 33 -20.68 2.52 14.48
N LEU A 34 -21.43 1.58 15.08
CA LEU A 34 -21.72 0.28 14.48
C LEU A 34 -22.64 0.38 13.26
N GLU A 35 -23.46 1.42 13.15
CA GLU A 35 -24.25 1.72 11.95
C GLU A 35 -23.40 2.20 10.77
N THR A 36 -22.28 2.88 11.03
CA THR A 36 -21.41 3.46 10.01
C THR A 36 -20.17 2.66 9.73
N VAL A 37 -19.72 1.84 10.68
CA VAL A 37 -18.52 1.00 10.55
C VAL A 37 -18.88 -0.46 10.77
N ASN A 38 -18.66 -1.29 9.77
CA ASN A 38 -18.91 -2.73 9.88
C ASN A 38 -18.28 -3.30 11.16
N TYR A 39 -19.06 -4.07 11.94
CA TYR A 39 -18.66 -4.68 13.21
C TYR A 39 -17.33 -5.45 13.11
N TYR A 40 -17.18 -6.29 12.07
CA TYR A 40 -15.96 -7.08 11.86
C TYR A 40 -14.74 -6.18 11.64
N ARG A 41 -14.92 -5.10 10.86
CA ARG A 41 -13.87 -4.11 10.64
C ARG A 41 -13.46 -3.40 11.91
N PHE A 42 -14.44 -2.97 12.70
CA PHE A 42 -14.20 -2.21 13.93
C PHE A 42 -13.58 -3.08 15.03
N THR A 43 -14.06 -4.31 15.18
CA THR A 43 -13.54 -5.23 16.23
C THR A 43 -12.09 -5.64 16.01
N ALA A 44 -11.53 -5.47 14.81
CA ALA A 44 -10.11 -5.66 14.58
C ALA A 44 -9.22 -4.69 15.38
N TYR A 45 -9.72 -3.53 15.79
CA TYR A 45 -9.01 -2.57 16.63
C TYR A 45 -8.96 -2.96 18.11
N PHE A 46 -9.82 -3.89 18.54
CA PHE A 46 -9.79 -4.44 19.89
C PHE A 46 -8.77 -5.59 20.04
N LEU A 47 -8.21 -6.13 18.95
CA LEU A 47 -7.29 -7.27 19.01
C LEU A 47 -6.12 -7.10 19.97
N PRO A 48 -5.46 -5.91 20.10
CA PRO A 48 -4.38 -5.72 21.07
C PRO A 48 -4.82 -5.82 22.53
N PHE A 49 -6.12 -5.70 22.79
CA PHE A 49 -6.72 -5.76 24.12
C PHE A 49 -7.37 -7.11 24.41
N LYS A 50 -7.32 -8.06 23.45
CA LYS A 50 -7.97 -9.36 23.58
C LYS A 50 -7.05 -10.34 24.31
N ARG A 51 -7.59 -11.02 25.32
CA ARG A 51 -6.95 -12.08 26.08
C ARG A 51 -7.11 -13.45 25.39
N SER A 52 -6.34 -14.43 25.83
CA SER A 52 -6.41 -15.81 25.31
C SER A 52 -7.73 -16.52 25.59
N ASP A 53 -8.44 -16.13 26.65
CA ASP A 53 -9.76 -16.64 27.02
C ASP A 53 -10.91 -16.05 26.16
N GLY A 54 -10.59 -15.15 25.23
CA GLY A 54 -11.56 -14.47 24.36
C GLY A 54 -12.17 -13.22 24.93
N GLN A 55 -11.92 -12.91 26.22
CA GLN A 55 -12.31 -11.67 26.88
C GLN A 55 -11.33 -10.54 26.53
N TYR A 56 -11.71 -9.32 26.84
CA TYR A 56 -10.82 -8.16 26.69
C TYR A 56 -10.17 -7.80 28.04
N CYS A 57 -9.04 -7.12 27.98
CA CYS A 57 -8.35 -6.64 29.18
C CYS A 57 -9.27 -5.72 29.99
N GLU A 58 -9.09 -5.73 31.31
CA GLU A 58 -9.79 -4.83 32.22
C GLU A 58 -9.65 -3.37 31.79
N ASN A 59 -10.66 -2.57 32.03
CA ASN A 59 -10.72 -1.16 31.69
C ASN A 59 -10.58 -0.85 30.18
N THR A 60 -10.89 -1.82 29.29
CA THR A 60 -10.98 -1.56 27.86
C THR A 60 -12.27 -0.82 27.55
N GLN A 61 -12.16 0.47 27.24
CA GLN A 61 -13.29 1.35 26.93
C GLN A 61 -13.54 1.41 25.42
N PHE A 62 -14.80 1.39 25.01
CA PHE A 62 -15.20 1.54 23.61
C PHE A 62 -14.71 2.88 23.03
N SER A 63 -14.93 3.97 23.75
CA SER A 63 -14.51 5.32 23.33
C SER A 63 -12.99 5.42 23.07
N ARG A 64 -12.17 4.73 23.87
CA ARG A 64 -10.72 4.68 23.66
C ARG A 64 -10.37 3.98 22.34
N VAL A 65 -10.99 2.84 22.05
CA VAL A 65 -10.75 2.08 20.82
C VAL A 65 -11.30 2.83 19.60
N TYR A 66 -12.43 3.54 19.75
CA TYR A 66 -12.95 4.41 18.70
C TYR A 66 -11.99 5.55 18.36
N ARG A 67 -11.36 6.17 19.36
CA ARG A 67 -10.30 7.18 19.10
C ARG A 67 -9.09 6.61 18.35
N ILE A 68 -8.69 5.37 18.65
CA ILE A 68 -7.62 4.68 17.89
C ILE A 68 -8.07 4.46 16.43
N TYR A 69 -9.29 4.04 16.19
CA TYR A 69 -9.85 3.89 14.84
C TYR A 69 -9.84 5.21 14.07
N GLU A 70 -10.30 6.29 14.67
CA GLU A 70 -10.31 7.62 14.06
C GLU A 70 -8.90 8.15 13.78
N PHE A 71 -7.97 7.95 14.72
CA PHE A 71 -6.56 8.27 14.49
C PHE A 71 -5.97 7.50 13.30
N ASP A 72 -6.19 6.20 13.27
CA ASP A 72 -5.72 5.32 12.17
C ASP A 72 -6.31 5.75 10.81
N ARG A 73 -7.58 6.15 10.78
CA ARG A 73 -8.24 6.69 9.60
C ARG A 73 -7.57 7.97 9.10
N LYS A 74 -7.32 8.92 9.99
CA LYS A 74 -6.64 10.19 9.66
C LYS A 74 -5.19 9.95 9.21
N LEU A 75 -4.49 9.05 9.90
CA LEU A 75 -3.11 8.70 9.57
C LEU A 75 -3.00 8.09 8.16
N ARG A 76 -3.94 7.22 7.76
CA ARG A 76 -3.98 6.72 6.37
C ARG A 76 -4.07 7.84 5.34
N SER A 77 -4.89 8.86 5.58
CA SER A 77 -5.04 9.98 4.64
C SER A 77 -3.74 10.77 4.48
N VAL A 78 -3.06 11.05 5.60
CA VAL A 78 -1.76 11.76 5.58
C VAL A 78 -0.68 10.94 4.85
N LEU A 79 -0.58 9.66 5.19
CA LEU A 79 0.40 8.77 4.55
C LEU A 79 0.10 8.55 3.06
N PHE A 80 -1.17 8.50 2.69
CA PHE A 80 -1.56 8.32 1.28
C PHE A 80 -1.17 9.53 0.43
N ALA A 81 -1.35 10.76 0.95
CA ALA A 81 -0.90 11.98 0.29
C ALA A 81 0.63 12.00 0.08
N ALA A 82 1.41 11.64 1.11
CA ALA A 82 2.86 11.56 0.98
C ALA A 82 3.32 10.46 -0.01
N LEU A 83 2.61 9.34 -0.06
CA LEU A 83 2.87 8.26 -1.02
C LEU A 83 2.56 8.66 -2.46
N GLU A 84 1.55 9.50 -2.68
CA GLU A 84 1.22 10.07 -3.99
C GLU A 84 2.37 10.91 -4.54
N GLU A 85 2.97 11.77 -3.71
CA GLU A 85 4.13 12.59 -4.11
C GLU A 85 5.31 11.71 -4.54
N VAL A 86 5.61 10.65 -3.79
CA VAL A 86 6.66 9.68 -4.13
C VAL A 86 6.32 8.93 -5.42
N GLU A 87 5.06 8.53 -5.61
CA GLU A 87 4.61 7.81 -6.82
C GLU A 87 4.80 8.68 -8.07
N ILE A 88 4.36 9.95 -8.03
CA ILE A 88 4.50 10.92 -9.12
C ILE A 88 5.99 11.18 -9.42
N TYR A 89 6.78 11.43 -8.38
CA TYR A 89 8.23 11.65 -8.53
C TYR A 89 8.92 10.45 -9.19
N LEU A 90 8.59 9.25 -8.74
CA LEU A 90 9.18 8.01 -9.25
C LEU A 90 8.82 7.78 -10.73
N ARG A 91 7.57 8.01 -11.14
CA ARG A 91 7.15 7.95 -12.55
C ARG A 91 8.01 8.87 -13.41
N ALA A 92 8.15 10.13 -13.01
CA ALA A 92 8.94 11.11 -13.74
C ALA A 92 10.42 10.72 -13.87
N LYS A 93 11.04 10.27 -12.78
CA LYS A 93 12.46 9.92 -12.77
C LYS A 93 12.78 8.63 -13.52
N LEU A 94 11.96 7.60 -13.36
CA LEU A 94 12.13 6.33 -14.05
C LEU A 94 11.92 6.46 -15.55
N SER A 95 10.82 7.11 -15.97
CA SER A 95 10.53 7.29 -17.39
C SER A 95 11.59 8.14 -18.09
N TYR A 96 12.01 9.24 -17.48
CA TYR A 96 13.06 10.08 -18.02
C TYR A 96 14.37 9.32 -18.20
N PHE A 97 14.85 8.67 -17.15
CA PHE A 97 16.11 7.93 -17.19
C PHE A 97 16.10 6.82 -18.24
N TYR A 98 15.04 6.01 -18.21
CA TYR A 98 14.97 4.80 -19.02
C TYR A 98 14.76 5.11 -20.50
N ALA A 99 13.88 6.07 -20.82
CA ALA A 99 13.63 6.48 -22.20
C ALA A 99 14.86 7.15 -22.84
N HIS A 100 15.62 7.96 -22.11
CA HIS A 100 16.86 8.54 -22.64
C HIS A 100 17.95 7.51 -22.90
N LYS A 101 17.94 6.40 -22.17
CA LYS A 101 18.95 5.35 -22.34
C LYS A 101 18.57 4.31 -23.39
N TYR A 102 17.30 3.95 -23.47
CA TYR A 102 16.83 2.81 -24.26
C TYR A 102 15.80 3.16 -25.33
N GLY A 103 15.47 4.44 -25.49
CA GLY A 103 14.46 4.93 -26.42
C GLY A 103 13.05 4.89 -25.85
N ALA A 104 12.10 5.45 -26.58
CA ALA A 104 10.72 5.67 -26.18
C ALA A 104 10.02 4.37 -25.73
N GLU A 105 10.22 3.29 -26.44
CA GLU A 105 9.64 1.97 -26.18
C GLU A 105 10.67 0.93 -25.70
N GLY A 106 11.84 1.38 -25.26
CA GLY A 106 12.90 0.51 -24.77
C GLY A 106 12.47 -0.42 -23.62
N TYR A 107 11.40 -0.07 -22.93
CA TYR A 107 10.80 -0.87 -21.85
C TYR A 107 10.02 -2.11 -22.34
N MET A 108 9.72 -2.19 -23.64
CA MET A 108 9.14 -3.38 -24.28
C MET A 108 10.19 -4.41 -24.71
N ASN A 109 11.48 -4.06 -24.67
CA ASN A 109 12.58 -4.94 -25.03
C ASN A 109 13.18 -5.58 -23.77
N ASP A 110 12.99 -6.88 -23.62
CA ASP A 110 13.43 -7.68 -22.46
C ASP A 110 14.95 -7.60 -22.24
N ALA A 111 15.74 -7.44 -23.32
CA ALA A 111 17.19 -7.29 -23.27
C ALA A 111 17.67 -6.04 -22.51
N ASN A 112 16.79 -5.08 -22.27
CA ASN A 112 17.07 -3.88 -21.50
C ASN A 112 16.91 -4.05 -19.99
N PHE A 113 16.42 -5.21 -19.55
CA PHE A 113 16.23 -5.57 -18.14
C PHE A 113 17.26 -6.59 -17.66
N SER A 114 17.21 -6.90 -16.38
CA SER A 114 17.96 -8.00 -15.79
C SER A 114 17.26 -9.33 -16.08
N SER A 115 17.99 -10.45 -15.90
CA SER A 115 17.44 -11.81 -16.07
C SER A 115 16.29 -12.16 -15.13
N LYS A 116 15.98 -11.29 -14.15
CA LYS A 116 14.84 -11.45 -13.22
C LYS A 116 13.53 -10.89 -13.75
N HIS A 117 13.59 -10.17 -14.86
CA HIS A 117 12.43 -9.56 -15.48
C HIS A 117 11.46 -10.63 -15.99
N GLN A 118 10.21 -10.49 -15.63
CA GLN A 118 9.11 -11.36 -16.08
C GLN A 118 8.35 -10.65 -17.20
N ALA A 119 8.94 -10.65 -18.38
CA ALA A 119 8.48 -9.89 -19.54
C ALA A 119 7.01 -10.11 -19.87
N GLU A 120 6.59 -11.36 -20.03
CA GLU A 120 5.20 -11.70 -20.37
C GLU A 120 4.23 -11.15 -19.31
N LYS A 121 4.54 -11.36 -18.03
CA LYS A 121 3.71 -10.84 -16.94
C LYS A 121 3.67 -9.31 -16.90
N PHE A 122 4.77 -8.66 -17.26
CA PHE A 122 4.80 -7.21 -17.35
C PHE A 122 3.91 -6.71 -18.48
N LYS A 123 3.99 -7.32 -19.66
CA LYS A 123 3.16 -7.02 -20.83
C LYS A 123 1.67 -7.24 -20.54
N GLU A 124 1.31 -8.39 -19.99
CA GLU A 124 -0.08 -8.69 -19.57
C GLU A 124 -0.64 -7.67 -18.59
N ASN A 125 0.16 -7.24 -17.61
CA ASN A 125 -0.27 -6.21 -16.66
C ASN A 125 -0.49 -4.87 -17.35
N LEU A 126 0.42 -4.46 -18.24
CA LEU A 126 0.32 -3.22 -18.99
C LEU A 126 -0.92 -3.21 -19.91
N GLU A 127 -1.13 -4.29 -20.65
CA GLU A 127 -2.31 -4.45 -21.52
C GLU A 127 -3.62 -4.38 -20.74
N ARG A 128 -3.64 -4.97 -19.53
CA ARG A 128 -4.79 -4.86 -18.62
C ARG A 128 -5.04 -3.41 -18.19
N GLU A 129 -3.99 -2.67 -17.83
CA GLU A 129 -4.11 -1.26 -17.45
C GLU A 129 -4.55 -0.41 -18.65
N ILE A 130 -4.01 -0.62 -19.84
CA ILE A 130 -4.44 0.07 -21.07
C ILE A 130 -5.94 -0.20 -21.34
N SER A 131 -6.34 -1.47 -21.28
CA SER A 131 -7.75 -1.87 -21.51
C SER A 131 -8.69 -1.26 -20.47
N SER A 132 -8.29 -1.25 -19.19
CA SER A 132 -9.08 -0.69 -18.10
C SER A 132 -9.24 0.83 -18.23
N ASN A 133 -8.26 1.51 -18.83
CA ASN A 133 -8.20 2.95 -19.00
C ASN A 133 -8.53 3.43 -20.43
N LYS A 134 -9.10 2.57 -21.29
CA LYS A 134 -9.35 2.88 -22.71
C LYS A 134 -10.16 4.14 -22.98
N ARG A 135 -10.94 4.61 -21.98
CA ARG A 135 -11.75 5.84 -22.08
C ARG A 135 -11.00 7.10 -21.63
N SER A 136 -9.80 6.97 -21.05
CA SER A 136 -9.01 8.15 -20.71
C SER A 136 -8.45 8.81 -21.96
N ALA A 137 -8.45 10.14 -22.00
CA ALA A 137 -8.11 10.92 -23.19
C ALA A 137 -6.74 10.56 -23.79
N PHE A 138 -5.71 10.37 -22.94
CA PHE A 138 -4.37 10.05 -23.41
C PHE A 138 -4.26 8.62 -23.96
N VAL A 139 -4.99 7.64 -23.40
CA VAL A 139 -5.01 6.26 -23.90
C VAL A 139 -5.74 6.20 -25.25
N ALA A 140 -6.92 6.84 -25.35
CA ALA A 140 -7.65 6.94 -26.61
C ALA A 140 -6.78 7.58 -27.69
N HIS A 141 -6.13 8.71 -27.38
CA HIS A 141 -5.24 9.41 -28.31
C HIS A 141 -4.09 8.53 -28.83
N HIS A 142 -3.45 7.72 -27.95
CA HIS A 142 -2.36 6.86 -28.38
C HIS A 142 -2.84 5.65 -29.18
N ASN A 143 -4.03 5.12 -28.89
CA ASN A 143 -4.64 4.07 -29.69
C ASN A 143 -5.02 4.55 -31.10
N GLU A 144 -5.56 5.77 -31.22
CA GLU A 144 -6.02 6.30 -32.51
C GLU A 144 -4.87 6.85 -33.38
N LYS A 145 -3.94 7.58 -32.75
CA LYS A 145 -2.90 8.31 -33.49
C LYS A 145 -1.59 7.54 -33.64
N TYR A 146 -1.28 6.67 -32.70
CA TYR A 146 0.00 5.96 -32.61
C TYR A 146 -0.16 4.44 -32.64
N ASP A 147 -1.31 3.96 -33.12
CA ASP A 147 -1.56 2.51 -33.33
C ASP A 147 -1.38 1.66 -32.09
N GLY A 148 -1.69 2.24 -30.92
CA GLY A 148 -1.50 1.58 -29.62
C GLY A 148 -0.06 1.57 -29.11
N HIS A 149 0.84 2.36 -29.71
CA HIS A 149 2.21 2.54 -29.21
C HIS A 149 2.25 3.58 -28.10
N PHE A 150 2.81 3.22 -26.97
CA PHE A 150 2.91 4.07 -25.79
C PHE A 150 4.38 4.33 -25.45
N PRO A 151 4.91 5.54 -25.64
CA PRO A 151 6.23 5.89 -25.11
C PRO A 151 6.23 5.75 -23.59
N LEU A 152 7.36 5.37 -22.99
CA LEU A 152 7.43 5.11 -21.54
C LEU A 152 6.92 6.25 -20.67
N TRP A 153 7.17 7.51 -21.06
CA TRP A 153 6.65 8.67 -20.29
C TRP A 153 5.13 8.82 -20.33
N VAL A 154 4.44 8.09 -21.21
CA VAL A 154 2.97 7.96 -21.22
C VAL A 154 2.55 6.65 -20.55
N ALA A 155 3.18 5.54 -20.91
CA ALA A 155 2.86 4.22 -20.34
C ALA A 155 3.00 4.21 -18.81
N VAL A 156 3.99 4.93 -18.26
CA VAL A 156 4.24 5.01 -16.82
C VAL A 156 3.08 5.61 -16.02
N GLU A 157 2.23 6.43 -16.66
CA GLU A 157 1.03 6.98 -16.01
C GLU A 157 -0.01 5.90 -15.69
N LEU A 158 0.06 4.77 -16.39
CA LEU A 158 -0.77 3.59 -16.12
C LEU A 158 -0.18 2.66 -15.07
N PHE A 159 1.09 2.86 -14.67
CA PHE A 159 1.75 1.96 -13.72
C PHE A 159 1.22 2.21 -12.32
N SER A 160 0.74 1.16 -11.66
CA SER A 160 0.53 1.19 -10.22
C SER A 160 1.86 1.33 -9.47
N PHE A 161 1.84 1.75 -8.21
CA PHE A 161 3.05 1.80 -7.38
C PHE A 161 3.79 0.46 -7.35
N GLY A 162 3.05 -0.65 -7.34
CA GLY A 162 3.62 -1.99 -7.42
C GLY A 162 4.34 -2.26 -8.74
N MET A 163 3.81 -1.79 -9.86
CA MET A 163 4.48 -1.88 -11.17
C MET A 163 5.74 -1.03 -11.20
N LEU A 164 5.72 0.20 -10.66
CA LEU A 164 6.91 1.05 -10.56
C LEU A 164 8.01 0.41 -9.70
N SER A 165 7.65 -0.13 -8.54
CA SER A 165 8.56 -0.86 -7.66
C SER A 165 9.18 -2.07 -8.34
N ARG A 166 8.37 -2.83 -9.09
CA ARG A 166 8.85 -3.98 -9.86
C ARG A 166 9.73 -3.55 -11.01
N PHE A 167 9.32 -2.53 -11.77
CA PHE A 167 10.11 -1.98 -12.89
C PHE A 167 11.50 -1.60 -12.44
N TYR A 168 11.63 -0.83 -11.33
CA TYR A 168 12.93 -0.51 -10.75
C TYR A 168 13.71 -1.76 -10.36
N SER A 169 13.08 -2.74 -9.71
CA SER A 169 13.75 -3.97 -9.28
C SER A 169 14.27 -4.82 -10.42
N ASP A 170 13.59 -4.79 -11.56
CA ASP A 170 13.89 -5.59 -12.74
C ASP A 170 14.93 -4.92 -13.67
N MET A 171 15.22 -3.62 -13.49
CA MET A 171 16.26 -2.91 -14.25
C MET A 171 17.63 -3.58 -14.11
N LYS A 172 18.52 -3.35 -15.08
CA LYS A 172 19.93 -3.78 -15.02
C LYS A 172 20.61 -3.23 -13.76
N THR A 173 21.54 -4.00 -13.21
CA THR A 173 22.21 -3.62 -11.96
C THR A 173 22.89 -2.26 -12.03
N GLU A 174 23.53 -1.93 -13.16
CA GLU A 174 24.21 -0.65 -13.33
C GLU A 174 23.22 0.53 -13.36
N ASP A 175 22.06 0.35 -13.98
CA ASP A 175 21.01 1.37 -14.01
C ASP A 175 20.45 1.65 -12.63
N LYS A 176 20.18 0.58 -11.88
CA LYS A 176 19.76 0.69 -10.46
C LYS A 176 20.82 1.40 -9.62
N LYS A 177 22.11 1.10 -9.81
CA LYS A 177 23.19 1.77 -9.08
C LYS A 177 23.21 3.27 -9.39
N GLN A 178 23.10 3.61 -10.68
CA GLN A 178 23.11 5.00 -11.11
C GLN A 178 21.94 5.79 -10.53
N LEU A 179 20.72 5.24 -10.62
CA LEU A 179 19.53 5.88 -10.06
C LEU A 179 19.57 5.98 -8.53
N ALA A 180 19.89 4.88 -7.85
CA ALA A 180 19.95 4.86 -6.38
C ALA A 180 20.95 5.89 -5.84
N ARG A 181 22.14 5.98 -6.46
CA ARG A 181 23.15 6.95 -6.07
C ARG A 181 22.73 8.39 -6.37
N ARG A 182 22.17 8.62 -7.58
CA ARG A 182 21.83 9.98 -8.05
C ARG A 182 20.62 10.57 -7.32
N LEU A 183 19.59 9.76 -7.06
CA LEU A 183 18.34 10.25 -6.50
C LEU A 183 18.31 10.21 -4.97
N TYR A 184 18.95 9.19 -4.38
CA TYR A 184 18.81 8.87 -2.96
C TYR A 184 20.14 8.72 -2.21
N GLY A 185 21.29 8.91 -2.86
CA GLY A 185 22.61 8.80 -2.23
C GLY A 185 22.92 7.42 -1.62
N THR A 186 22.28 6.34 -2.11
CA THR A 186 22.32 5.01 -1.50
C THR A 186 22.57 3.89 -2.50
N VAL A 187 22.47 2.64 -2.05
CA VAL A 187 22.65 1.43 -2.86
C VAL A 187 21.30 0.86 -3.34
N PRO A 188 21.27 0.12 -4.48
CA PRO A 188 20.04 -0.40 -5.09
C PRO A 188 19.18 -1.25 -4.15
N LYS A 189 19.81 -2.04 -3.26
CA LYS A 189 19.12 -2.89 -2.28
C LYS A 189 18.22 -2.08 -1.38
N ASN A 190 18.70 -0.92 -0.93
CA ASN A 190 17.93 -0.05 -0.03
C ASN A 190 16.71 0.50 -0.76
N VAL A 191 16.90 1.10 -1.95
CA VAL A 191 15.79 1.66 -2.75
C VAL A 191 14.75 0.59 -3.08
N SER A 192 15.16 -0.60 -3.53
CA SER A 192 14.24 -1.71 -3.82
C SER A 192 13.41 -2.10 -2.59
N SER A 193 14.03 -2.13 -1.40
CA SER A 193 13.32 -2.46 -0.16
C SER A 193 12.34 -1.36 0.26
N TRP A 194 12.74 -0.09 0.13
CA TRP A 194 11.90 1.07 0.46
C TRP A 194 10.67 1.15 -0.46
N LEU A 195 10.87 0.99 -1.77
CA LEU A 195 9.77 0.94 -2.74
C LEU A 195 8.79 -0.19 -2.45
N ARG A 196 9.28 -1.35 -2.01
CA ARG A 196 8.41 -2.46 -1.61
C ARG A 196 7.62 -2.13 -0.34
N CYS A 197 8.25 -1.55 0.69
CA CYS A 197 7.56 -1.09 1.89
C CYS A 197 6.48 -0.06 1.56
N CYS A 198 6.80 0.90 0.69
CA CYS A 198 5.83 1.92 0.25
C CYS A 198 4.70 1.32 -0.60
N THR A 199 4.97 0.30 -1.42
CA THR A 199 3.92 -0.44 -2.14
C THR A 199 2.92 -1.08 -1.17
N ASP A 200 3.41 -1.77 -0.13
CA ASP A 200 2.56 -2.40 0.87
C ASP A 200 1.76 -1.35 1.65
N LEU A 201 2.42 -0.26 2.07
CA LEU A 201 1.78 0.85 2.80
C LEU A 201 0.70 1.53 1.94
N ARG A 202 1.02 1.84 0.67
CA ARG A 202 0.08 2.45 -0.28
C ARG A 202 -1.16 1.58 -0.49
N ASN A 203 -0.98 0.29 -0.69
CA ASN A 203 -2.10 -0.63 -0.89
C ASN A 203 -2.98 -0.72 0.36
N ILE A 204 -2.37 -0.76 1.55
CA ILE A 204 -3.14 -0.74 2.81
C ILE A 204 -3.95 0.55 2.92
N CYS A 205 -3.36 1.71 2.63
CA CYS A 205 -4.04 3.00 2.69
C CYS A 205 -5.17 3.09 1.65
N ALA A 206 -4.90 2.72 0.39
CA ALA A 206 -5.86 2.78 -0.71
C ALA A 206 -7.08 1.86 -0.50
N HIS A 207 -6.88 0.69 0.12
CA HIS A 207 -7.95 -0.26 0.44
C HIS A 207 -8.52 -0.08 1.85
N TYR A 208 -8.27 1.05 2.50
CA TYR A 208 -8.76 1.38 3.84
C TYR A 208 -8.37 0.35 4.91
N GLY A 209 -7.26 -0.38 4.70
CA GLY A 209 -6.73 -1.37 5.63
C GLY A 209 -6.30 -0.75 6.95
N ARG A 210 -6.34 -1.52 8.02
CA ARG A 210 -5.87 -1.10 9.34
C ARG A 210 -4.34 -1.00 9.34
N LEU A 211 -3.79 0.13 9.80
CA LEU A 211 -2.36 0.33 10.06
C LEU A 211 -1.99 -0.04 11.50
N TYR A 212 -2.86 0.32 12.44
CA TYR A 212 -2.66 0.08 13.86
C TYR A 212 -2.45 -1.40 14.16
N TYR A 213 -1.41 -1.72 14.94
CA TYR A 213 -1.06 -3.08 15.36
C TYR A 213 -0.96 -4.07 14.18
N ARG A 214 -0.34 -3.63 13.07
CA ARG A 214 -0.11 -4.45 11.88
C ARG A 214 1.37 -4.77 11.72
N ILE A 215 1.67 -6.00 11.33
CA ILE A 215 2.99 -6.42 10.88
C ILE A 215 3.07 -6.24 9.36
N PHE A 216 4.11 -5.60 8.89
CA PHE A 216 4.40 -5.38 7.49
C PHE A 216 5.37 -6.45 6.99
N PRO A 217 5.09 -7.15 5.88
CA PRO A 217 5.96 -8.21 5.39
C PRO A 217 7.27 -7.67 4.80
N ALA A 218 7.26 -6.48 4.24
CA ALA A 218 8.45 -5.83 3.72
C ALA A 218 9.20 -5.09 4.84
N ILE A 219 10.51 -5.32 4.92
CA ILE A 219 11.41 -4.70 5.89
C ILE A 219 12.38 -3.79 5.15
N PRO A 220 12.48 -2.49 5.50
CA PRO A 220 13.39 -1.57 4.86
C PRO A 220 14.84 -1.89 5.20
N ALA A 221 15.70 -1.95 4.18
CA ALA A 221 17.14 -2.11 4.34
C ALA A 221 17.84 -0.76 4.52
N GLY A 222 19.02 -0.75 5.13
CA GLY A 222 19.83 0.45 5.31
C GLY A 222 19.26 1.49 6.29
N ILE A 223 18.36 1.07 7.18
CA ILE A 223 17.81 1.88 8.25
C ILE A 223 18.32 1.30 9.57
N GLU A 224 19.00 2.13 10.37
CA GLU A 224 19.53 1.75 11.68
C GLU A 224 18.41 1.69 12.72
N MET A 225 17.72 0.57 12.78
CA MET A 225 16.69 0.30 13.76
C MET A 225 16.62 -1.21 14.06
N LYS A 226 16.28 -1.54 15.31
CA LYS A 226 16.14 -2.94 15.73
C LYS A 226 14.77 -3.52 15.37
N MET A 227 14.73 -4.83 15.15
CA MET A 227 13.48 -5.58 15.16
C MET A 227 12.85 -5.57 16.57
N PRO A 228 11.51 -5.57 16.75
CA PRO A 228 10.49 -5.74 15.73
C PRO A 228 10.01 -4.43 15.05
N GLN A 229 10.53 -3.25 15.41
CA GLN A 229 10.01 -1.96 14.95
C GLN A 229 10.04 -1.81 13.43
N LEU A 230 11.06 -2.39 12.77
CA LEU A 230 11.17 -2.35 11.30
C LEU A 230 10.05 -3.11 10.58
N SER A 231 9.47 -4.14 11.21
CA SER A 231 8.32 -4.90 10.67
C SER A 231 6.96 -4.30 11.04
N GLN A 232 6.94 -3.15 11.70
CA GLN A 232 5.75 -2.40 12.07
C GLN A 232 5.57 -1.18 11.17
N LEU A 233 4.48 -0.45 11.37
CA LEU A 233 4.18 0.78 10.62
C LEU A 233 5.36 1.76 10.58
N TRP A 234 6.11 1.88 11.68
CA TRP A 234 7.25 2.79 11.77
C TRP A 234 8.34 2.47 10.74
N GLY A 235 8.64 1.20 10.49
CA GLY A 235 9.57 0.80 9.43
C GLY A 235 9.12 1.25 8.04
N ALA A 236 7.81 1.11 7.74
CA ALA A 236 7.25 1.58 6.46
C ALA A 236 7.28 3.11 6.34
N VAL A 237 7.02 3.84 7.42
CA VAL A 237 7.11 5.31 7.47
C VAL A 237 8.55 5.78 7.28
N LEU A 238 9.53 5.11 7.88
CA LEU A 238 10.95 5.42 7.66
C LEU A 238 11.40 5.13 6.24
N ALA A 239 10.89 4.06 5.62
CA ALA A 239 11.13 3.79 4.20
C ALA A 239 10.57 4.92 3.31
N LEU A 240 9.35 5.38 3.60
CA LEU A 240 8.72 6.50 2.90
C LEU A 240 9.55 7.79 3.03
N LYS A 241 10.10 8.06 4.22
CA LYS A 241 10.96 9.23 4.46
C LYS A 241 12.24 9.22 3.63
N GLN A 242 12.72 8.06 3.18
CA GLN A 242 13.95 7.94 2.37
C GLN A 242 13.71 8.19 0.88
N LEU A 243 12.49 8.12 0.42
CA LEU A 243 12.08 8.31 -0.97
C LEU A 243 11.62 9.73 -1.26
#